data_f2bae6f2e413d8fdbcbe1b78a6e4c815
#
_entry.id   f2bae6f2e413d8fdbcbe1b78a6e4c815
#
_cell.length_a   1.000
_cell.length_b   1.000
_cell.length_c   1.000
_cell.angle_alpha   90.00
_cell.angle_beta   90.00
_cell.angle_gamma   90.00
#
_symmetry.space_group_name_H-M   'P 1'
#
loop_
_entity.id
_entity.type
_entity.pdbx_description
1 polymer ?
#
loop_
_entity_poly.entity_id
_entity_poly.type
_entity_poly.pdbx_seq_one_letter_code
_entity_poly.pdbx_strand_id
1 'polypeptide(L)'
;SRQGGSGVIVLPCGAGKTIVGIGVMQLVGAHTLILVTNTLSIRQWKSEILDKTDISEDDIGEYSGEKKELKPITIATYNIITHRKKKGGAFTHYNIFGEGNWGLVVYDEVHLLPAPVFRMTSELQAKRRLGLTATLVREDGLEEDVFSLIGPKKYDVPWKELEKRSWIANAKCIEIRVEMDEELRLKYSVSDDREKYRLASENPAKLDAIEKIMGVHGSNNILIIGQYLQQLDVISQHFNLPMITGNTPLMERERLYKAFREGREPCLIVSRVANFSIDLPDARVAIQVSGTFGSRQEEAQRLGRVLRPKGEDNMAFFYTVVTRDTTEERFAHNRQLFLAEQGYEYNLHTYDEYCTMHPETPNPGPRKPIVIDEAAKAEKASKKSSTRKEKEEESLAGR
;
A
#
# COMPACT_ATOMS: atom_id res chain seq x y z
N SER A 1 -31.15 6.14 15.32
CA SER A 1 -31.47 7.09 14.25
C SER A 1 -32.40 6.42 13.25
N ARG A 2 -33.47 7.09 12.88
CA ARG A 2 -34.55 6.59 12.00
C ARG A 2 -34.21 6.57 10.50
N GLN A 3 -32.99 6.84 10.11
CA GLN A 3 -32.53 6.83 8.72
C GLN A 3 -31.49 5.73 8.53
N GLY A 4 -31.87 4.71 7.77
CA GLY A 4 -31.15 3.50 7.36
C GLY A 4 -29.66 3.46 7.70
N GLY A 5 -29.27 2.57 8.63
CA GLY A 5 -27.93 2.50 9.20
C GLY A 5 -26.84 2.01 8.25
N SER A 6 -26.73 2.62 7.05
CA SER A 6 -25.71 2.30 6.05
C SER A 6 -24.99 3.56 5.60
N GLY A 7 -23.70 3.45 5.28
CA GLY A 7 -22.90 4.55 4.78
C GLY A 7 -21.40 4.29 4.80
N VAL A 8 -20.65 5.26 4.30
CA VAL A 8 -19.20 5.20 4.19
C VAL A 8 -18.56 6.15 5.20
N ILE A 9 -17.52 5.66 5.87
CA ILE A 9 -16.65 6.41 6.76
C ILE A 9 -15.26 6.52 6.14
N VAL A 10 -14.79 7.75 5.99
CA VAL A 10 -13.47 8.06 5.44
C VAL A 10 -12.57 8.49 6.60
N LEU A 11 -11.53 7.70 6.84
CA LEU A 11 -10.54 7.96 7.88
C LEU A 11 -9.14 7.62 7.37
N PRO A 12 -8.12 8.45 7.62
CA PRO A 12 -6.74 8.15 7.26
C PRO A 12 -6.28 6.77 7.73
N CYS A 13 -5.25 6.23 7.09
CA CYS A 13 -4.55 5.07 7.62
C CYS A 13 -3.99 5.40 9.02
N GLY A 14 -4.10 4.46 9.95
CA GLY A 14 -3.68 4.67 11.33
C GLY A 14 -4.66 5.43 12.23
N ALA A 15 -5.72 6.04 11.68
CA ALA A 15 -6.74 6.77 12.46
C ALA A 15 -7.81 5.86 13.11
N GLY A 16 -7.58 4.53 13.18
CA GLY A 16 -8.44 3.61 13.89
C GLY A 16 -9.69 3.12 13.11
N LYS A 17 -9.63 2.98 11.77
CA LYS A 17 -10.73 2.43 10.96
C LYS A 17 -11.30 1.13 11.52
N THR A 18 -10.43 0.19 11.91
CA THR A 18 -10.82 -1.11 12.49
C THR A 18 -11.61 -0.92 13.78
N ILE A 19 -11.16 -0.03 14.67
CA ILE A 19 -11.84 0.28 15.95
C ILE A 19 -13.22 0.88 15.70
N VAL A 20 -13.35 1.77 14.70
CA VAL A 20 -14.65 2.31 14.30
C VAL A 20 -15.57 1.20 13.79
N GLY A 21 -15.04 0.27 12.98
CA GLY A 21 -15.78 -0.90 12.51
C GLY A 21 -16.28 -1.78 13.67
N ILE A 22 -15.41 -2.08 14.63
CA ILE A 22 -15.75 -2.84 15.85
C ILE A 22 -16.83 -2.11 16.67
N GLY A 23 -16.71 -0.80 16.84
CA GLY A 23 -17.73 0.01 17.54
C GLY A 23 -19.09 -0.04 16.84
N VAL A 24 -19.13 -0.03 15.51
CA VAL A 24 -20.38 -0.19 14.74
C VAL A 24 -20.94 -1.60 14.89
N MET A 25 -20.09 -2.64 14.90
CA MET A 25 -20.52 -4.03 15.18
C MET A 25 -21.21 -4.13 16.55
N GLN A 26 -20.61 -3.55 17.59
CA GLN A 26 -21.20 -3.51 18.93
C GLN A 26 -22.57 -2.79 18.96
N LEU A 27 -22.65 -1.63 18.29
CA LEU A 27 -23.91 -0.86 18.22
C LEU A 27 -25.03 -1.59 17.46
N VAL A 28 -24.66 -2.40 16.47
CA VAL A 28 -25.63 -3.17 15.67
C VAL A 28 -26.06 -4.46 16.39
N GLY A 29 -25.15 -5.11 17.11
CA GLY A 29 -25.40 -6.31 17.90
C GLY A 29 -25.97 -7.48 17.10
N ALA A 30 -25.47 -7.69 15.88
CA ALA A 30 -25.97 -8.73 14.98
C ALA A 30 -24.83 -9.44 14.27
N HIS A 31 -25.11 -10.57 13.65
CA HIS A 31 -24.12 -11.28 12.83
C HIS A 31 -23.49 -10.34 11.81
N THR A 32 -22.17 -10.36 11.75
CA THR A 32 -21.39 -9.42 10.95
C THR A 32 -20.48 -10.16 9.97
N LEU A 33 -20.58 -9.77 8.70
CA LEU A 33 -19.63 -10.17 7.66
C LEU A 33 -18.66 -9.01 7.41
N ILE A 34 -17.35 -9.27 7.59
CA ILE A 34 -16.29 -8.29 7.31
C ILE A 34 -15.58 -8.74 6.03
N LEU A 35 -15.58 -7.88 5.02
CA LEU A 35 -14.95 -8.13 3.73
C LEU A 35 -13.64 -7.35 3.65
N VAL A 36 -12.54 -8.07 3.43
CA VAL A 36 -11.18 -7.52 3.42
C VAL A 36 -10.41 -7.89 2.14
N THR A 37 -9.30 -7.23 1.90
CA THR A 37 -8.52 -7.38 0.66
C THR A 37 -7.71 -8.68 0.59
N ASN A 38 -7.21 -9.18 1.74
CA ASN A 38 -6.29 -10.32 1.79
C ASN A 38 -6.32 -11.03 3.16
N THR A 39 -5.64 -12.18 3.27
CA THR A 39 -5.59 -13.00 4.49
C THR A 39 -4.87 -12.34 5.67
N LEU A 40 -3.93 -11.43 5.41
CA LEU A 40 -3.29 -10.68 6.49
C LEU A 40 -4.25 -9.70 7.14
N SER A 41 -5.09 -9.05 6.33
CA SER A 41 -6.17 -8.20 6.85
C SER A 41 -7.17 -9.01 7.69
N ILE A 42 -7.42 -10.29 7.36
CA ILE A 42 -8.23 -11.18 8.22
C ILE A 42 -7.57 -11.30 9.60
N ARG A 43 -6.28 -11.64 9.64
CA ARG A 43 -5.54 -11.80 10.90
C ARG A 43 -5.51 -10.51 11.72
N GLN A 44 -5.32 -9.37 11.06
CA GLN A 44 -5.34 -8.06 11.71
C GLN A 44 -6.70 -7.76 12.33
N TRP A 45 -7.81 -7.90 11.59
CA TRP A 45 -9.16 -7.72 12.11
C TRP A 45 -9.45 -8.65 13.28
N LYS A 46 -9.08 -9.94 13.16
CA LYS A 46 -9.25 -10.92 14.22
C LYS A 46 -8.47 -10.53 15.48
N SER A 47 -7.20 -10.15 15.34
CA SER A 47 -6.37 -9.70 16.45
C SER A 47 -6.93 -8.45 17.14
N GLU A 48 -7.38 -7.46 16.37
CA GLU A 48 -7.97 -6.23 16.92
C GLU A 48 -9.29 -6.49 17.64
N ILE A 49 -10.15 -7.38 17.12
CA ILE A 49 -11.39 -7.77 17.80
C ILE A 49 -11.06 -8.42 19.13
N LEU A 50 -10.15 -9.39 19.17
CA LEU A 50 -9.78 -10.11 20.37
C LEU A 50 -9.08 -9.22 21.43
N ASP A 51 -8.29 -8.24 20.98
CA ASP A 51 -7.57 -7.31 21.89
C ASP A 51 -8.48 -6.22 22.45
N LYS A 52 -9.51 -5.80 21.72
CA LYS A 52 -10.34 -4.64 22.05
C LYS A 52 -11.74 -4.98 22.56
N THR A 53 -12.12 -6.26 22.54
CA THR A 53 -13.46 -6.71 22.95
C THR A 53 -13.37 -7.98 23.80
N ASP A 54 -14.48 -8.36 24.41
CA ASP A 54 -14.69 -9.61 25.13
C ASP A 54 -15.23 -10.75 24.24
N ILE A 55 -15.23 -10.57 22.93
CA ILE A 55 -15.72 -11.57 21.97
C ILE A 55 -14.79 -12.79 21.99
N SER A 56 -15.38 -13.99 22.09
CA SER A 56 -14.64 -15.24 22.06
C SER A 56 -14.02 -15.51 20.67
N GLU A 57 -12.85 -16.10 20.62
CA GLU A 57 -12.25 -16.58 19.38
C GLU A 57 -13.16 -17.58 18.65
N ASP A 58 -13.96 -18.35 19.41
CA ASP A 58 -14.93 -19.29 18.84
C ASP A 58 -16.06 -18.63 18.05
N ASP A 59 -16.34 -17.34 18.28
CA ASP A 59 -17.35 -16.58 17.56
C ASP A 59 -16.81 -15.90 16.29
N ILE A 60 -15.50 -15.99 16.05
CA ILE A 60 -14.83 -15.37 14.90
C ILE A 60 -14.42 -16.44 13.88
N GLY A 61 -15.02 -16.42 12.71
CA GLY A 61 -14.72 -17.31 11.58
C GLY A 61 -13.84 -16.64 10.53
N GLU A 62 -12.96 -17.42 9.93
CA GLU A 62 -12.18 -17.05 8.77
C GLU A 62 -12.75 -17.70 7.51
N TYR A 63 -13.01 -16.90 6.46
CA TYR A 63 -13.47 -17.39 5.18
C TYR A 63 -12.54 -16.92 4.04
N SER A 64 -11.58 -17.79 3.72
CA SER A 64 -10.48 -17.50 2.78
C SER A 64 -10.23 -18.67 1.82
N GLY A 65 -9.11 -18.65 1.09
CA GLY A 65 -8.63 -19.78 0.30
C GLY A 65 -8.36 -21.02 1.14
N GLU A 66 -7.88 -20.83 2.37
CA GLU A 66 -7.41 -21.88 3.27
C GLU A 66 -8.50 -22.39 4.21
N LYS A 67 -9.36 -21.51 4.73
CA LYS A 67 -10.42 -21.82 5.70
C LYS A 67 -11.80 -21.43 5.19
N LYS A 68 -12.85 -22.11 5.67
CA LYS A 68 -14.24 -21.90 5.29
C LYS A 68 -15.17 -21.95 6.53
N GLU A 69 -14.87 -21.12 7.51
CA GLU A 69 -15.59 -21.10 8.78
C GLU A 69 -16.63 -19.98 8.77
N LEU A 70 -17.91 -20.35 8.92
CA LEU A 70 -19.01 -19.42 9.12
C LEU A 70 -19.35 -19.34 10.61
N LYS A 71 -19.20 -18.15 11.19
CA LYS A 71 -19.43 -17.83 12.59
C LYS A 71 -20.22 -16.54 12.71
N PRO A 72 -20.75 -16.18 13.91
CA PRO A 72 -21.45 -14.91 14.10
C PRO A 72 -20.70 -13.69 13.59
N ILE A 73 -19.37 -13.68 13.70
CA ILE A 73 -18.48 -12.73 13.05
C ILE A 73 -17.63 -13.50 12.05
N THR A 74 -17.83 -13.24 10.78
CA THR A 74 -17.05 -13.90 9.71
C THR A 74 -16.24 -12.87 8.95
N ILE A 75 -14.94 -13.11 8.83
CA ILE A 75 -14.02 -12.25 8.07
C ILE A 75 -13.64 -12.98 6.79
N ALA A 76 -13.99 -12.41 5.62
CA ALA A 76 -13.79 -13.01 4.32
C ALA A 76 -12.98 -12.12 3.38
N THR A 77 -12.18 -12.71 2.48
CA THR A 77 -11.48 -11.92 1.46
C THR A 77 -12.39 -11.63 0.26
N TYR A 78 -12.21 -10.47 -0.39
CA TYR A 78 -12.88 -10.15 -1.66
C TYR A 78 -12.61 -11.22 -2.72
N ASN A 79 -11.41 -11.79 -2.75
CA ASN A 79 -11.02 -12.79 -3.73
C ASN A 79 -11.84 -14.08 -3.62
N ILE A 80 -12.11 -14.57 -2.39
CA ILE A 80 -12.86 -15.81 -2.22
C ILE A 80 -14.32 -15.66 -2.61
N ILE A 81 -14.92 -14.53 -2.29
CA ILE A 81 -16.33 -14.29 -2.64
C ILE A 81 -16.54 -14.06 -4.15
N THR A 82 -15.51 -13.59 -4.87
CA THR A 82 -15.55 -13.39 -6.33
C THR A 82 -15.00 -14.58 -7.11
N HIS A 83 -14.60 -15.65 -6.42
CA HIS A 83 -14.03 -16.84 -7.06
C HIS A 83 -15.05 -17.55 -7.95
N ARG A 84 -14.62 -17.93 -9.16
CA ARG A 84 -15.39 -18.74 -10.13
C ARG A 84 -14.54 -19.89 -10.64
N LYS A 85 -15.12 -21.07 -10.73
CA LYS A 85 -14.43 -22.25 -11.31
C LYS A 85 -14.14 -22.08 -12.80
N LYS A 86 -15.01 -21.34 -13.55
CA LYS A 86 -14.85 -21.05 -14.98
C LYS A 86 -15.13 -19.57 -15.22
N LYS A 87 -14.43 -18.94 -16.16
CA LYS A 87 -14.68 -17.55 -16.59
C LYS A 87 -16.12 -17.42 -17.07
N GLY A 88 -16.89 -16.51 -16.47
CA GLY A 88 -18.33 -16.32 -16.77
C GLY A 88 -19.29 -17.25 -16.01
N GLY A 89 -18.79 -18.24 -15.25
CA GLY A 89 -19.63 -19.12 -14.42
C GLY A 89 -20.17 -18.47 -13.15
N ALA A 90 -21.00 -19.21 -12.40
CA ALA A 90 -21.52 -18.77 -11.11
C ALA A 90 -20.40 -18.62 -10.07
N PHE A 91 -20.59 -17.71 -9.11
CA PHE A 91 -19.67 -17.53 -8.00
C PHE A 91 -19.74 -18.75 -7.06
N THR A 92 -18.58 -19.34 -6.76
CA THR A 92 -18.49 -20.60 -6.01
C THR A 92 -18.96 -20.47 -4.56
N HIS A 93 -18.78 -19.28 -3.97
CA HIS A 93 -19.05 -19.00 -2.56
C HIS A 93 -20.18 -17.98 -2.35
N TYR A 94 -21.13 -17.91 -3.31
CA TYR A 94 -22.26 -16.98 -3.23
C TYR A 94 -23.16 -17.23 -2.01
N ASN A 95 -23.28 -18.50 -1.60
CA ASN A 95 -24.10 -18.93 -0.48
C ASN A 95 -23.73 -18.27 0.87
N ILE A 96 -22.48 -17.82 1.07
CA ILE A 96 -22.07 -17.10 2.29
C ILE A 96 -23.00 -15.93 2.62
N PHE A 97 -23.55 -15.30 1.59
CA PHE A 97 -24.43 -14.15 1.75
C PHE A 97 -25.82 -14.51 2.29
N GLY A 98 -26.31 -15.69 2.01
CA GLY A 98 -27.61 -16.19 2.48
C GLY A 98 -27.54 -16.94 3.80
N GLU A 99 -26.48 -17.72 4.02
CA GLU A 99 -26.36 -18.61 5.17
C GLU A 99 -26.08 -17.90 6.48
N GLY A 100 -25.36 -16.76 6.45
CA GLY A 100 -24.91 -16.07 7.66
C GLY A 100 -25.96 -15.17 8.33
N ASN A 101 -27.12 -14.92 7.71
CA ASN A 101 -28.16 -14.00 8.22
C ASN A 101 -27.59 -12.66 8.71
N TRP A 102 -26.81 -12.01 7.86
CA TRP A 102 -26.00 -10.84 8.22
C TRP A 102 -26.85 -9.61 8.54
N GLY A 103 -26.74 -9.13 9.79
CA GLY A 103 -27.31 -7.84 10.19
C GLY A 103 -26.44 -6.66 9.78
N LEU A 104 -25.12 -6.90 9.64
CA LEU A 104 -24.13 -5.91 9.20
C LEU A 104 -23.15 -6.53 8.21
N VAL A 105 -22.83 -5.78 7.15
CA VAL A 105 -21.68 -6.07 6.28
C VAL A 105 -20.73 -4.89 6.32
N VAL A 106 -19.47 -5.16 6.68
CA VAL A 106 -18.39 -4.19 6.70
C VAL A 106 -17.50 -4.43 5.47
N TYR A 107 -17.26 -3.38 4.70
CA TYR A 107 -16.37 -3.38 3.55
C TYR A 107 -15.11 -2.60 3.90
N ASP A 108 -14.03 -3.29 4.18
CA ASP A 108 -12.74 -2.66 4.45
C ASP A 108 -12.03 -2.31 3.15
N GLU A 109 -11.39 -1.13 3.10
CA GLU A 109 -10.80 -0.53 1.90
C GLU A 109 -11.79 -0.53 0.72
N VAL A 110 -12.99 0.00 0.97
CA VAL A 110 -14.14 -0.06 0.05
C VAL A 110 -13.86 0.50 -1.34
N HIS A 111 -12.89 1.39 -1.48
CA HIS A 111 -12.45 1.93 -2.75
C HIS A 111 -11.82 0.86 -3.68
N LEU A 112 -11.29 -0.24 -3.13
CA LEU A 112 -10.77 -1.39 -3.88
C LEU A 112 -11.83 -2.41 -4.26
N LEU A 113 -13.10 -2.11 -4.00
CA LEU A 113 -14.19 -3.04 -4.22
C LEU A 113 -14.26 -3.48 -5.70
N PRO A 114 -13.99 -4.76 -6.02
CA PRO A 114 -14.02 -5.22 -7.41
C PRO A 114 -15.42 -5.15 -8.02
N ALA A 115 -15.53 -4.80 -9.31
CA ALA A 115 -16.82 -4.75 -10.02
C ALA A 115 -17.69 -6.02 -9.87
N PRO A 116 -17.15 -7.26 -9.81
CA PRO A 116 -17.95 -8.44 -9.51
C PRO A 116 -18.56 -8.44 -8.11
N VAL A 117 -17.87 -7.86 -7.09
CA VAL A 117 -18.39 -7.73 -5.72
C VAL A 117 -19.57 -6.76 -5.71
N PHE A 118 -19.52 -5.68 -6.47
CA PHE A 118 -20.64 -4.76 -6.64
C PHE A 118 -21.92 -5.49 -7.05
N ARG A 119 -21.82 -6.34 -8.06
CA ARG A 119 -23.00 -7.10 -8.55
C ARG A 119 -23.53 -8.08 -7.52
N MET A 120 -22.64 -8.76 -6.80
CA MET A 120 -23.05 -9.74 -5.78
C MET A 120 -23.68 -9.07 -4.57
N THR A 121 -23.11 -7.97 -4.14
CA THR A 121 -23.53 -7.29 -2.91
C THR A 121 -24.77 -6.41 -3.13
N SER A 122 -25.10 -6.03 -4.37
CA SER A 122 -26.40 -5.40 -4.68
C SER A 122 -27.58 -6.33 -4.41
N GLU A 123 -27.37 -7.65 -4.59
CA GLU A 123 -28.38 -8.70 -4.32
C GLU A 123 -28.43 -9.12 -2.83
N LEU A 124 -27.48 -8.63 -2.04
CA LEU A 124 -27.32 -9.01 -0.64
C LEU A 124 -28.35 -8.32 0.24
N GLN A 125 -29.21 -9.10 0.91
CA GLN A 125 -30.22 -8.60 1.85
C GLN A 125 -29.61 -8.25 3.22
N ALA A 126 -28.47 -7.56 3.28
CA ALA A 126 -27.95 -7.08 4.55
C ALA A 126 -28.75 -5.88 5.05
N LYS A 127 -29.13 -5.90 6.33
CA LYS A 127 -29.90 -4.79 6.95
C LYS A 127 -29.08 -3.50 7.00
N ARG A 128 -27.76 -3.61 7.18
CA ARG A 128 -26.84 -2.46 7.29
C ARG A 128 -25.55 -2.74 6.56
N ARG A 129 -24.97 -1.68 5.98
CA ARG A 129 -23.69 -1.73 5.26
C ARG A 129 -22.79 -0.61 5.74
N LEU A 130 -21.53 -0.93 6.03
CA LEU A 130 -20.51 0.02 6.42
C LEU A 130 -19.33 -0.08 5.47
N GLY A 131 -19.01 0.99 4.77
CA GLY A 131 -17.77 1.14 4.01
C GLY A 131 -16.71 1.85 4.86
N LEU A 132 -15.52 1.30 4.92
CA LEU A 132 -14.34 1.92 5.56
C LEU A 132 -13.28 2.16 4.50
N THR A 133 -12.70 3.34 4.48
CA THR A 133 -11.63 3.67 3.53
C THR A 133 -10.76 4.81 4.05
N ALA A 134 -9.50 4.84 3.59
CA ALA A 134 -8.63 6.00 3.81
C ALA A 134 -8.92 7.14 2.82
N THR A 135 -9.38 6.79 1.63
CA THR A 135 -9.68 7.75 0.56
C THR A 135 -10.90 7.28 -0.22
N LEU A 136 -11.73 8.20 -0.68
CA LEU A 136 -12.84 7.88 -1.59
C LEU A 136 -12.50 8.13 -3.06
N VAL A 137 -11.29 8.56 -3.35
CA VAL A 137 -10.86 8.78 -4.73
C VAL A 137 -10.65 7.43 -5.40
N ARG A 138 -11.44 7.13 -6.42
CA ARG A 138 -11.25 5.98 -7.31
C ARG A 138 -10.58 6.45 -8.60
N GLU A 139 -9.60 5.70 -9.08
CA GLU A 139 -8.89 6.03 -10.32
C GLU A 139 -9.76 5.87 -11.58
N ASP A 140 -10.83 5.08 -11.46
CA ASP A 140 -11.82 4.86 -12.53
C ASP A 140 -12.99 5.87 -12.49
N GLY A 141 -13.00 6.80 -11.52
CA GLY A 141 -14.07 7.82 -11.36
C GLY A 141 -15.42 7.26 -10.93
N LEU A 142 -15.48 6.01 -10.45
CA LEU A 142 -16.72 5.32 -10.06
C LEU A 142 -17.00 5.41 -8.55
N GLU A 143 -16.72 6.55 -7.93
CA GLU A 143 -17.04 6.80 -6.50
C GLU A 143 -18.54 6.69 -6.24
N GLU A 144 -19.37 7.14 -7.17
CA GLU A 144 -20.83 7.10 -7.05
C GLU A 144 -21.37 5.68 -6.94
N ASP A 145 -20.70 4.71 -7.54
CA ASP A 145 -21.08 3.29 -7.42
C ASP A 145 -20.92 2.81 -5.98
N VAL A 146 -19.88 3.25 -5.26
CA VAL A 146 -19.69 2.92 -3.84
C VAL A 146 -20.84 3.47 -3.00
N PHE A 147 -21.24 4.71 -3.25
CA PHE A 147 -22.34 5.34 -2.52
C PHE A 147 -23.68 4.68 -2.83
N SER A 148 -23.91 4.31 -4.09
CA SER A 148 -25.14 3.61 -4.51
C SER A 148 -25.27 2.23 -3.83
N LEU A 149 -24.15 1.52 -3.63
CA LEU A 149 -24.15 0.20 -3.05
C LEU A 149 -24.25 0.21 -1.52
N ILE A 150 -23.45 1.04 -0.87
CA ILE A 150 -23.25 1.01 0.58
C ILE A 150 -24.08 2.08 1.26
N GLY A 151 -24.20 3.24 0.66
CA GLY A 151 -24.87 4.40 1.21
C GLY A 151 -23.96 5.62 1.21
N PRO A 152 -24.49 6.80 1.59
CA PRO A 152 -23.76 8.05 1.49
C PRO A 152 -22.56 8.12 2.43
N LYS A 153 -21.63 9.01 2.12
CA LYS A 153 -20.55 9.39 3.03
C LYS A 153 -21.15 9.98 4.31
N LYS A 154 -20.95 9.30 5.43
CA LYS A 154 -21.49 9.69 6.74
C LYS A 154 -20.49 10.46 7.57
N TYR A 155 -19.22 10.19 7.39
CA TYR A 155 -18.14 10.80 8.14
C TYR A 155 -16.89 10.90 7.28
N ASP A 156 -16.24 12.05 7.33
CA ASP A 156 -15.01 12.35 6.63
C ASP A 156 -14.25 13.37 7.46
N VAL A 157 -13.02 13.03 7.83
CA VAL A 157 -12.16 13.94 8.60
C VAL A 157 -10.93 14.27 7.78
N PRO A 158 -10.72 15.56 7.45
CA PRO A 158 -9.47 15.98 6.84
C PRO A 158 -8.28 15.57 7.70
N TRP A 159 -7.25 15.09 7.05
CA TRP A 159 -6.05 14.57 7.75
C TRP A 159 -5.44 15.65 8.66
N LYS A 160 -5.43 16.91 8.24
CA LYS A 160 -4.95 18.06 9.03
C LYS A 160 -5.70 18.26 10.34
N GLU A 161 -6.97 17.91 10.43
CA GLU A 161 -7.69 17.98 11.71
C GLU A 161 -7.24 16.92 12.70
N LEU A 162 -6.93 15.71 12.21
CA LEU A 162 -6.40 14.64 13.02
C LEU A 162 -4.96 14.92 13.49
N GLU A 163 -4.17 15.56 12.63
CA GLU A 163 -2.83 16.03 12.93
C GLU A 163 -2.85 17.07 14.08
N LYS A 164 -3.74 18.07 13.99
CA LYS A 164 -3.95 19.07 15.06
C LYS A 164 -4.35 18.45 16.39
N ARG A 165 -5.03 17.32 16.37
CA ARG A 165 -5.43 16.57 17.57
C ARG A 165 -4.39 15.55 18.04
N SER A 166 -3.22 15.51 17.38
CA SER A 166 -2.15 14.53 17.63
C SER A 166 -2.57 13.06 17.49
N TRP A 167 -3.62 12.79 16.72
CA TRP A 167 -4.07 11.43 16.42
C TRP A 167 -3.24 10.79 15.30
N ILE A 168 -2.68 11.60 14.43
CA ILE A 168 -1.69 11.22 13.44
C ILE A 168 -0.49 12.15 13.53
N ALA A 169 0.66 11.72 13.00
CA ALA A 169 1.88 12.52 12.98
C ALA A 169 1.76 13.72 12.03
N ASN A 170 2.44 14.81 12.35
CA ASN A 170 2.64 15.92 11.42
C ASN A 170 3.55 15.48 10.28
N ALA A 171 3.11 15.64 9.03
CA ALA A 171 3.93 15.26 7.88
C ALA A 171 4.49 16.46 7.13
N LYS A 172 5.78 16.36 6.80
CA LYS A 172 6.43 17.19 5.78
C LYS A 172 6.58 16.37 4.50
N CYS A 173 5.96 16.83 3.42
CA CYS A 173 6.05 16.23 2.10
C CYS A 173 7.06 16.98 1.25
N ILE A 174 8.06 16.30 0.73
CA ILE A 174 9.20 16.90 0.03
C ILE A 174 9.46 16.12 -1.25
N GLU A 175 9.49 16.80 -2.39
CA GLU A 175 9.92 16.23 -3.65
C GLU A 175 11.35 16.70 -3.97
N ILE A 176 12.22 15.75 -4.29
CA ILE A 176 13.57 16.03 -4.74
C ILE A 176 13.67 15.63 -6.21
N ARG A 177 14.02 16.62 -7.05
CA ARG A 177 14.17 16.44 -8.49
C ARG A 177 15.64 16.23 -8.83
N VAL A 178 15.94 15.09 -9.46
CA VAL A 178 17.28 14.71 -9.91
C VAL A 178 17.40 14.83 -11.42
N GLU A 179 18.56 15.23 -11.89
CA GLU A 179 18.85 15.30 -13.32
C GLU A 179 19.06 13.90 -13.91
N MET A 180 18.91 13.80 -15.22
CA MET A 180 19.21 12.61 -16.01
C MET A 180 20.46 12.90 -16.87
N ASP A 181 21.45 11.99 -16.86
CA ASP A 181 22.62 12.14 -17.69
C ASP A 181 22.28 12.11 -19.20
N GLU A 182 23.20 12.59 -20.06
CA GLU A 182 22.95 12.74 -21.48
C GLU A 182 22.69 11.40 -22.19
N GLU A 183 23.40 10.34 -21.83
CA GLU A 183 23.25 9.02 -22.46
C GLU A 183 21.87 8.44 -22.16
N LEU A 184 21.47 8.48 -20.90
CA LEU A 184 20.15 8.03 -20.47
C LEU A 184 19.05 8.91 -21.05
N ARG A 185 19.26 10.22 -21.19
CA ARG A 185 18.35 11.18 -21.81
C ARG A 185 18.10 10.87 -23.29
N LEU A 186 19.15 10.52 -24.04
CA LEU A 186 19.01 10.09 -25.44
C LEU A 186 18.18 8.82 -25.53
N LYS A 187 18.46 7.81 -24.70
CA LYS A 187 17.70 6.57 -24.65
C LYS A 187 16.24 6.82 -24.28
N TYR A 188 16.00 7.68 -23.29
CA TYR A 188 14.66 8.09 -22.89
C TYR A 188 13.88 8.72 -24.05
N SER A 189 14.51 9.60 -24.83
CA SER A 189 13.84 10.35 -25.90
C SER A 189 13.24 9.45 -27.00
N VAL A 190 13.91 8.34 -27.33
CA VAL A 190 13.53 7.40 -28.41
C VAL A 190 12.67 6.22 -27.93
N SER A 191 12.47 6.07 -26.61
CA SER A 191 11.71 4.96 -25.99
C SER A 191 10.20 5.20 -26.06
N ASP A 192 9.41 4.13 -25.95
CA ASP A 192 7.95 4.23 -25.77
C ASP A 192 7.57 4.72 -24.36
N ASP A 193 6.31 5.08 -24.14
CA ASP A 193 5.85 5.69 -22.88
C ASP A 193 6.08 4.81 -21.64
N ARG A 194 5.98 3.49 -21.80
CA ARG A 194 6.20 2.55 -20.71
C ARG A 194 7.68 2.46 -20.34
N GLU A 195 8.53 2.38 -21.34
CA GLU A 195 9.97 2.35 -21.18
C GLU A 195 10.48 3.70 -20.67
N LYS A 196 9.95 4.82 -21.15
CA LYS A 196 10.25 6.17 -20.64
C LYS A 196 10.03 6.25 -19.14
N TYR A 197 8.88 5.77 -18.66
CA TYR A 197 8.59 5.80 -17.22
C TYR A 197 9.55 4.92 -16.42
N ARG A 198 9.92 3.76 -16.96
CA ARG A 198 10.90 2.86 -16.34
C ARG A 198 12.28 3.52 -16.27
N LEU A 199 12.77 4.07 -17.37
CA LEU A 199 14.09 4.72 -17.42
C LEU A 199 14.18 5.91 -16.45
N ALA A 200 13.13 6.73 -16.38
CA ALA A 200 13.05 7.82 -15.40
C ALA A 200 13.07 7.30 -13.97
N SER A 201 12.30 6.23 -13.68
CA SER A 201 12.24 5.64 -12.35
C SER A 201 13.57 5.01 -11.93
N GLU A 202 14.28 4.34 -12.84
CA GLU A 202 15.55 3.64 -12.60
C GLU A 202 16.78 4.55 -12.74
N ASN A 203 16.61 5.88 -12.88
CA ASN A 203 17.69 6.84 -12.99
C ASN A 203 18.72 6.70 -11.85
N PRO A 204 20.01 6.43 -12.15
CA PRO A 204 21.07 6.25 -11.13
C PRO A 204 21.28 7.46 -10.23
N ALA A 205 21.01 8.68 -10.71
CA ALA A 205 21.15 9.91 -9.90
C ALA A 205 20.24 9.91 -8.66
N LYS A 206 19.20 9.08 -8.62
CA LYS A 206 18.35 8.91 -7.43
C LYS A 206 19.10 8.33 -6.24
N LEU A 207 20.16 7.57 -6.47
CA LEU A 207 20.99 7.02 -5.38
C LEU A 207 21.65 8.13 -4.56
N ASP A 208 22.12 9.21 -5.21
CA ASP A 208 22.72 10.37 -4.52
C ASP A 208 21.70 11.08 -3.63
N ALA A 209 20.47 11.24 -4.13
CA ALA A 209 19.38 11.83 -3.36
C ALA A 209 19.00 10.95 -2.16
N ILE A 210 18.93 9.62 -2.33
CA ILE A 210 18.65 8.67 -1.25
C ILE A 210 19.73 8.76 -0.18
N GLU A 211 21.02 8.73 -0.58
CA GLU A 211 22.16 8.82 0.34
C GLU A 211 22.12 10.12 1.15
N LYS A 212 21.85 11.25 0.47
CA LYS A 212 21.71 12.55 1.13
C LYS A 212 20.56 12.57 2.13
N ILE A 213 19.39 12.06 1.75
CA ILE A 213 18.24 11.98 2.67
C ILE A 213 18.55 11.08 3.87
N MET A 214 19.16 9.92 3.65
CA MET A 214 19.57 9.02 4.73
C MET A 214 20.57 9.71 5.67
N GLY A 215 21.52 10.46 5.14
CA GLY A 215 22.48 11.22 5.92
C GLY A 215 21.82 12.32 6.78
N VAL A 216 20.83 13.05 6.23
CA VAL A 216 20.09 14.10 6.95
C VAL A 216 19.29 13.51 8.12
N HIS A 217 18.73 12.31 7.96
CA HIS A 217 17.86 11.70 8.97
C HIS A 217 18.59 10.75 9.93
N GLY A 218 19.81 10.37 9.65
CA GLY A 218 20.69 9.59 10.54
C GLY A 218 20.05 8.29 11.03
N SER A 219 19.85 8.16 12.34
CA SER A 219 19.33 6.95 13.00
C SER A 219 17.81 6.78 12.98
N ASN A 220 17.07 7.63 12.27
CA ASN A 220 15.61 7.45 12.15
C ASN A 220 15.27 6.21 11.34
N ASN A 221 14.14 5.57 11.67
CA ASN A 221 13.63 4.47 10.88
C ASN A 221 13.20 4.96 9.48
N ILE A 222 13.91 4.52 8.44
CA ILE A 222 13.74 4.95 7.05
C ILE A 222 13.14 3.80 6.24
N LEU A 223 12.03 4.05 5.57
CA LEU A 223 11.38 3.11 4.66
C LEU A 223 11.57 3.57 3.22
N ILE A 224 12.27 2.78 2.40
CA ILE A 224 12.43 3.05 0.97
C ILE A 224 11.39 2.25 0.19
N ILE A 225 10.60 2.93 -0.64
CA ILE A 225 9.46 2.36 -1.35
C ILE A 225 9.64 2.52 -2.85
N GLY A 226 9.50 1.43 -3.62
CA GLY A 226 9.59 1.49 -5.08
C GLY A 226 8.74 0.45 -5.79
N GLN A 227 8.56 0.67 -7.08
CA GLN A 227 7.77 -0.20 -7.97
C GLN A 227 8.64 -1.21 -8.71
N TYR A 228 9.81 -0.79 -9.18
CA TYR A 228 10.67 -1.59 -10.03
C TYR A 228 11.67 -2.40 -9.20
N LEU A 229 11.56 -3.73 -9.28
CA LEU A 229 12.43 -4.62 -8.51
C LEU A 229 13.91 -4.42 -8.85
N GLN A 230 14.23 -4.16 -10.11
CA GLN A 230 15.60 -3.90 -10.54
C GLN A 230 16.18 -2.64 -9.88
N GLN A 231 15.42 -1.54 -9.81
CA GLN A 231 15.80 -0.34 -9.09
C GLN A 231 16.05 -0.64 -7.61
N LEU A 232 15.14 -1.39 -6.99
CA LEU A 232 15.24 -1.74 -5.57
C LEU A 232 16.42 -2.68 -5.28
N ASP A 233 16.70 -3.62 -6.18
CA ASP A 233 17.90 -4.48 -6.10
C ASP A 233 19.19 -3.64 -6.13
N VAL A 234 19.28 -2.65 -7.03
CA VAL A 234 20.43 -1.72 -7.12
C VAL A 234 20.58 -0.93 -5.83
N ILE A 235 19.49 -0.37 -5.28
CA ILE A 235 19.50 0.37 -4.02
C ILE A 235 19.93 -0.55 -2.86
N SER A 236 19.37 -1.76 -2.79
CA SER A 236 19.70 -2.75 -1.76
C SER A 236 21.19 -3.13 -1.77
N GLN A 237 21.74 -3.41 -2.95
CA GLN A 237 23.16 -3.74 -3.09
C GLN A 237 24.08 -2.56 -2.79
N HIS A 238 23.70 -1.36 -3.27
CA HIS A 238 24.51 -0.15 -3.10
C HIS A 238 24.69 0.25 -1.64
N PHE A 239 23.59 0.20 -0.87
CA PHE A 239 23.58 0.59 0.55
C PHE A 239 23.65 -0.60 1.51
N ASN A 240 23.74 -1.84 1.01
CA ASN A 240 23.69 -3.08 1.79
C ASN A 240 22.47 -3.13 2.74
N LEU A 241 21.29 -2.86 2.21
CA LEU A 241 20.04 -2.79 2.97
C LEU A 241 19.14 -4.01 2.71
N PRO A 242 18.44 -4.50 3.74
CA PRO A 242 17.45 -5.57 3.57
C PRO A 242 16.28 -5.12 2.71
N MET A 243 15.76 -6.05 1.88
CA MET A 243 14.65 -5.79 0.96
C MET A 243 13.54 -6.82 1.11
N ILE A 244 12.30 -6.35 1.14
CA ILE A 244 11.08 -7.16 1.12
C ILE A 244 10.36 -7.00 -0.22
N THR A 245 10.11 -8.13 -0.88
CA THR A 245 9.35 -8.21 -2.14
C THR A 245 8.14 -9.12 -2.00
N GLY A 246 7.35 -9.24 -3.07
CA GLY A 246 6.26 -10.21 -3.14
C GLY A 246 6.71 -11.67 -2.96
N ASN A 247 7.95 -11.98 -3.32
CA ASN A 247 8.53 -13.33 -3.23
C ASN A 247 9.20 -13.62 -1.88
N THR A 248 9.34 -12.63 -0.99
CA THR A 248 9.94 -12.84 0.33
C THR A 248 9.03 -13.74 1.18
N PRO A 249 9.52 -14.87 1.73
CA PRO A 249 8.73 -15.77 2.57
C PRO A 249 8.13 -15.05 3.77
N LEU A 250 6.94 -15.49 4.21
CA LEU A 250 6.19 -14.82 5.28
C LEU A 250 7.01 -14.69 6.58
N MET A 251 7.67 -15.75 7.02
CA MET A 251 8.49 -15.73 8.24
C MET A 251 9.65 -14.74 8.16
N GLU A 252 10.32 -14.66 7.00
CA GLU A 252 11.42 -13.72 6.79
C GLU A 252 10.91 -12.28 6.76
N ARG A 253 9.76 -12.06 6.16
CA ARG A 253 9.09 -10.77 6.13
C ARG A 253 8.73 -10.30 7.54
N GLU A 254 8.15 -11.17 8.37
CA GLU A 254 7.82 -10.88 9.77
C GLU A 254 9.09 -10.58 10.59
N ARG A 255 10.17 -11.35 10.38
CA ARG A 255 11.47 -11.13 11.01
C ARG A 255 12.04 -9.74 10.69
N LEU A 256 12.05 -9.36 9.42
CA LEU A 256 12.54 -8.05 8.98
C LEU A 256 11.68 -6.90 9.51
N TYR A 257 10.36 -7.02 9.50
CA TYR A 257 9.48 -6.01 10.09
C TYR A 257 9.67 -5.87 11.59
N LYS A 258 9.88 -6.97 12.30
CA LYS A 258 10.18 -6.94 13.73
C LYS A 258 11.52 -6.25 13.98
N ALA A 259 12.56 -6.59 13.22
CA ALA A 259 13.88 -5.99 13.33
C ALA A 259 13.84 -4.47 13.06
N PHE A 260 13.06 -4.03 12.06
CA PHE A 260 12.86 -2.63 11.74
C PHE A 260 12.11 -1.88 12.87
N ARG A 261 11.05 -2.45 13.42
CA ARG A 261 10.30 -1.85 14.55
C ARG A 261 11.16 -1.70 15.81
N GLU A 262 12.04 -2.66 16.06
CA GLU A 262 12.97 -2.67 17.21
C GLU A 262 14.22 -1.79 16.97
N GLY A 263 14.35 -1.17 15.80
CA GLY A 263 15.50 -0.32 15.43
C GLY A 263 16.80 -1.10 15.16
N ARG A 264 16.75 -2.44 15.09
CA ARG A 264 17.90 -3.28 14.73
C ARG A 264 18.26 -3.17 13.23
N GLU A 265 17.26 -2.89 12.43
CA GLU A 265 17.38 -2.56 11.00
C GLU A 265 16.79 -1.15 10.80
N PRO A 266 17.60 -0.10 10.84
CA PRO A 266 17.10 1.27 10.78
C PRO A 266 16.59 1.68 9.39
N CYS A 267 16.93 0.93 8.35
CA CYS A 267 16.47 1.17 6.99
C CYS A 267 15.97 -0.12 6.34
N LEU A 268 14.80 -0.06 5.69
CA LEU A 268 14.18 -1.20 5.04
C LEU A 268 13.65 -0.80 3.66
N ILE A 269 13.93 -1.65 2.67
CA ILE A 269 13.41 -1.48 1.31
C ILE A 269 12.17 -2.36 1.11
N VAL A 270 11.11 -1.80 0.55
CA VAL A 270 9.89 -2.55 0.27
C VAL A 270 9.41 -2.33 -1.17
N SER A 271 9.06 -3.42 -1.84
CA SER A 271 8.42 -3.34 -3.14
C SER A 271 6.91 -3.05 -3.02
N ARG A 272 6.30 -2.58 -4.13
CA ARG A 272 4.86 -2.31 -4.22
C ARG A 272 4.00 -3.48 -3.71
N VAL A 273 4.31 -4.70 -4.07
CA VAL A 273 3.51 -5.88 -3.68
C VAL A 273 3.52 -6.10 -2.17
N ALA A 274 4.61 -5.74 -1.50
CA ALA A 274 4.69 -5.77 -0.05
C ALA A 274 3.88 -4.64 0.61
N ASN A 275 3.62 -3.53 -0.11
CA ASN A 275 2.87 -2.40 0.41
C ASN A 275 1.39 -2.70 0.71
N PHE A 276 0.74 -3.53 -0.12
CA PHE A 276 -0.70 -3.79 0.00
C PHE A 276 -1.07 -4.89 1.00
N SER A 277 -0.11 -5.70 1.42
CA SER A 277 -0.41 -6.96 2.09
C SER A 277 -0.14 -6.96 3.59
N ILE A 278 0.55 -5.96 4.14
CA ILE A 278 1.03 -6.02 5.53
C ILE A 278 0.97 -4.64 6.16
N ASP A 279 0.71 -4.64 7.45
CA ASP A 279 0.91 -3.48 8.31
C ASP A 279 2.41 -3.12 8.32
N LEU A 280 2.80 -2.20 7.40
CA LEU A 280 4.16 -1.71 7.33
C LEU A 280 4.53 -1.13 8.70
N PRO A 281 5.73 -1.41 9.18
CA PRO A 281 6.17 -0.88 10.45
C PRO A 281 6.22 0.65 10.42
N ASP A 282 6.06 1.25 11.58
CA ASP A 282 6.07 2.68 11.75
C ASP A 282 7.43 3.25 11.31
N ALA A 283 7.44 3.95 10.19
CA ALA A 283 8.61 4.65 9.69
C ALA A 283 8.49 6.16 10.00
N ARG A 284 9.56 6.78 10.47
CA ARG A 284 9.61 8.23 10.65
C ARG A 284 9.88 8.95 9.34
N VAL A 285 10.60 8.28 8.44
CA VAL A 285 10.96 8.78 7.12
C VAL A 285 10.55 7.74 6.08
N ALA A 286 9.82 8.16 5.06
CA ALA A 286 9.61 7.35 3.87
C ALA A 286 10.22 8.02 2.65
N ILE A 287 10.92 7.23 1.82
CA ILE A 287 11.52 7.68 0.57
C ILE A 287 10.89 6.89 -0.57
N GLN A 288 10.05 7.54 -1.35
CA GLN A 288 9.47 6.95 -2.54
C GLN A 288 10.40 7.20 -3.73
N VAL A 289 11.00 6.13 -4.26
CA VAL A 289 11.96 6.19 -5.37
C VAL A 289 11.33 5.94 -6.73
N SER A 290 10.18 5.28 -6.75
CA SER A 290 9.30 5.15 -7.91
C SER A 290 7.85 4.93 -7.46
N GLY A 291 6.90 5.56 -8.14
CA GLY A 291 5.48 5.44 -7.86
C GLY A 291 4.73 4.72 -8.98
N THR A 292 3.46 4.41 -8.76
CA THR A 292 2.56 3.95 -9.80
C THR A 292 2.00 5.15 -10.57
N PHE A 293 1.83 5.01 -11.84
CA PHE A 293 1.31 5.95 -12.86
C PHE A 293 0.33 7.05 -12.32
N GLY A 294 0.74 7.78 -11.27
CA GLY A 294 -0.05 8.88 -10.70
C GLY A 294 -1.18 8.48 -9.74
N SER A 295 -1.18 7.27 -9.19
CA SER A 295 -2.20 6.82 -8.25
C SER A 295 -2.22 7.66 -6.96
N ARG A 296 -3.26 8.48 -6.80
CA ARG A 296 -3.53 9.27 -5.60
C ARG A 296 -3.76 8.39 -4.38
N GLN A 297 -4.37 7.26 -4.60
CA GLN A 297 -4.74 6.29 -3.58
C GLN A 297 -3.54 5.58 -2.96
N GLU A 298 -2.59 5.14 -3.79
CA GLU A 298 -1.35 4.55 -3.29
C GLU A 298 -0.52 5.55 -2.50
N GLU A 299 -0.50 6.82 -2.93
CA GLU A 299 0.18 7.89 -2.21
C GLU A 299 -0.42 8.09 -0.81
N ALA A 300 -1.75 8.14 -0.72
CA ALA A 300 -2.46 8.23 0.55
C ALA A 300 -2.15 7.08 1.50
N GLN A 301 -2.11 5.85 0.98
CA GLN A 301 -1.79 4.68 1.78
C GLN A 301 -0.34 4.69 2.27
N ARG A 302 0.60 5.12 1.44
CA ARG A 302 2.02 5.24 1.79
C ARG A 302 2.23 6.29 2.87
N LEU A 303 1.67 7.49 2.67
CA LEU A 303 1.74 8.56 3.65
C LEU A 303 1.09 8.15 4.98
N GLY A 304 -0.09 7.55 4.94
CA GLY A 304 -0.81 7.11 6.14
C GLY A 304 -0.07 6.07 6.99
N ARG A 305 0.91 5.37 6.42
CA ARG A 305 1.79 4.44 7.18
C ARG A 305 2.93 5.17 7.90
N VAL A 306 3.33 6.32 7.39
CA VAL A 306 4.34 7.19 7.99
C VAL A 306 3.72 8.08 9.08
N LEU A 307 2.43 8.38 8.96
CA LEU A 307 1.69 9.30 9.84
C LEU A 307 1.27 8.72 11.20
N ARG A 308 1.88 7.66 11.67
CA ARG A 308 1.56 7.12 13.00
C ARG A 308 2.24 7.94 14.09
N PRO A 309 1.54 8.30 15.19
CA PRO A 309 2.13 9.07 16.28
C PRO A 309 3.34 8.38 16.91
N LYS A 310 4.40 9.14 17.20
CA LYS A 310 5.69 8.61 17.70
C LYS A 310 6.27 9.48 18.82
N GLY A 311 5.63 9.46 19.98
CA GLY A 311 6.15 10.17 21.16
C GLY A 311 6.03 11.70 21.07
N GLU A 312 6.88 12.41 21.79
CA GLU A 312 6.79 13.88 21.95
C GLU A 312 7.07 14.65 20.64
N ASP A 313 8.01 14.17 19.80
CA ASP A 313 8.30 14.74 18.49
C ASP A 313 7.52 14.00 17.40
N ASN A 314 6.24 14.36 17.27
CA ASN A 314 5.28 13.74 16.36
C ASN A 314 5.44 14.21 14.90
N MET A 315 6.70 14.25 14.38
CA MET A 315 7.02 14.66 13.01
C MET A 315 7.40 13.47 12.14
N ALA A 316 6.82 13.42 10.94
CA ALA A 316 7.13 12.44 9.91
C ALA A 316 7.56 13.13 8.61
N PHE A 317 8.38 12.46 7.82
CA PHE A 317 8.90 12.98 6.55
C PHE A 317 8.57 12.03 5.42
N PHE A 318 7.99 12.58 4.36
CA PHE A 318 7.67 11.82 3.16
C PHE A 318 8.38 12.42 1.96
N TYR A 319 9.38 11.73 1.47
CA TYR A 319 10.17 12.13 0.30
C TYR A 319 9.70 11.42 -0.95
N THR A 320 9.61 12.15 -2.06
CA THR A 320 9.45 11.59 -3.40
C THR A 320 10.65 12.00 -4.24
N VAL A 321 11.41 11.03 -4.76
CA VAL A 321 12.55 11.32 -5.64
C VAL A 321 12.14 11.11 -7.07
N VAL A 322 12.18 12.18 -7.87
CA VAL A 322 11.64 12.26 -9.23
C VAL A 322 12.71 12.69 -10.21
N THR A 323 12.74 12.09 -11.38
CA THR A 323 13.64 12.50 -12.46
C THR A 323 13.02 13.68 -13.23
N ARG A 324 13.76 14.78 -13.28
CA ARG A 324 13.35 16.05 -13.88
C ARG A 324 13.12 15.93 -15.39
N ASP A 325 12.18 16.72 -15.90
CA ASP A 325 11.82 16.80 -17.34
C ASP A 325 11.46 15.44 -17.93
N THR A 326 10.72 14.62 -17.18
CA THR A 326 10.25 13.29 -17.60
C THR A 326 8.76 13.06 -17.33
N THR A 327 8.24 11.96 -17.86
CA THR A 327 6.86 11.51 -17.56
C THR A 327 6.63 11.23 -16.09
N GLU A 328 7.68 10.92 -15.32
CA GLU A 328 7.60 10.67 -13.88
C GLU A 328 7.16 11.94 -13.12
N GLU A 329 7.63 13.12 -13.53
CA GLU A 329 7.24 14.40 -12.94
C GLU A 329 5.74 14.68 -13.11
N ARG A 330 5.19 14.38 -14.29
CA ARG A 330 3.74 14.51 -14.54
C ARG A 330 2.92 13.60 -13.60
N PHE A 331 3.37 12.37 -13.40
CA PHE A 331 2.68 11.44 -12.50
C PHE A 331 2.88 11.82 -11.01
N ALA A 332 4.04 12.35 -10.65
CA ALA A 332 4.27 12.90 -9.32
C ALA A 332 3.30 14.06 -9.02
N HIS A 333 3.10 14.97 -9.96
CA HIS A 333 2.15 16.06 -9.82
C HIS A 333 0.72 15.56 -9.53
N ASN A 334 0.24 14.54 -10.22
CA ASN A 334 -1.08 13.96 -9.96
C ASN A 334 -1.20 13.39 -8.53
N ARG A 335 -0.13 12.79 -8.00
CA ARG A 335 -0.10 12.29 -6.61
C ARG A 335 -0.08 13.43 -5.60
N GLN A 336 0.65 14.52 -5.89
CA GLN A 336 0.71 15.72 -5.05
C GLN A 336 -0.66 16.37 -4.85
N LEU A 337 -1.52 16.37 -5.87
CA LEU A 337 -2.86 16.94 -5.80
C LEU A 337 -3.65 16.37 -4.62
N PHE A 338 -3.56 15.05 -4.38
CA PHE A 338 -4.21 14.42 -3.24
C PHE A 338 -3.68 14.99 -1.91
N LEU A 339 -2.38 15.13 -1.76
CA LEU A 339 -1.78 15.65 -0.52
C LEU A 339 -2.15 17.10 -0.29
N ALA A 340 -2.17 17.91 -1.35
CA ALA A 340 -2.62 19.31 -1.30
C ALA A 340 -4.11 19.42 -0.92
N GLU A 341 -4.98 18.54 -1.47
CA GLU A 341 -6.40 18.45 -1.10
C GLU A 341 -6.58 18.10 0.39
N GLN A 342 -5.66 17.34 0.98
CA GLN A 342 -5.64 17.03 2.42
C GLN A 342 -5.03 18.15 3.27
N GLY A 343 -4.56 19.25 2.64
CA GLY A 343 -4.00 20.42 3.31
C GLY A 343 -2.51 20.30 3.66
N TYR A 344 -1.78 19.35 3.10
CA TYR A 344 -0.33 19.24 3.27
C TYR A 344 0.41 20.24 2.38
N GLU A 345 1.44 20.87 2.95
CA GLU A 345 2.44 21.60 2.18
C GLU A 345 3.34 20.60 1.46
N TYR A 346 3.54 20.84 0.17
CA TYR A 346 4.40 20.02 -0.66
C TYR A 346 5.57 20.88 -1.16
N ASN A 347 6.76 20.62 -0.62
CA ASN A 347 7.95 21.38 -0.94
C ASN A 347 8.70 20.71 -2.10
N LEU A 348 8.99 21.51 -3.14
CA LEU A 348 9.70 21.08 -4.33
C LEU A 348 11.13 21.62 -4.30
N HIS A 349 12.12 20.74 -4.42
CA HIS A 349 13.53 21.12 -4.48
C HIS A 349 14.24 20.36 -5.59
N THR A 350 15.16 21.01 -6.26
CA THR A 350 16.19 20.32 -7.02
C THR A 350 17.16 19.62 -6.05
N TYR A 351 17.89 18.64 -6.51
CA TYR A 351 18.91 17.95 -5.69
C TYR A 351 19.94 18.93 -5.13
N ASP A 352 20.40 19.89 -5.95
CA ASP A 352 21.38 20.89 -5.55
C ASP A 352 20.85 21.87 -4.48
N GLU A 353 19.59 22.30 -4.62
CA GLU A 353 18.93 23.11 -3.60
C GLU A 353 18.83 22.34 -2.27
N TYR A 354 18.42 21.06 -2.32
CA TYR A 354 18.34 20.23 -1.13
C TYR A 354 19.70 20.02 -0.47
N CYS A 355 20.78 19.84 -1.26
CA CYS A 355 22.15 19.78 -0.75
C CYS A 355 22.58 21.08 -0.07
N THR A 356 22.21 22.23 -0.65
CA THR A 356 22.52 23.54 -0.09
C THR A 356 21.79 23.80 1.23
N MET A 357 20.59 23.28 1.40
CA MET A 357 19.82 23.37 2.65
C MET A 357 20.40 22.50 3.78
N HIS A 358 21.20 21.48 3.46
CA HIS A 358 21.79 20.53 4.41
C HIS A 358 23.30 20.41 4.22
N PRO A 359 24.09 21.49 4.43
CA PRO A 359 25.52 21.51 4.12
C PRO A 359 26.36 20.60 5.02
N GLU A 360 25.92 20.37 6.27
CA GLU A 360 26.60 19.49 7.24
C GLU A 360 26.55 18.01 6.87
N THR A 361 25.64 17.61 6.00
CA THR A 361 25.57 16.23 5.51
C THR A 361 26.44 16.14 4.26
N PRO A 362 27.48 15.29 4.23
CA PRO A 362 28.34 15.15 3.07
C PRO A 362 27.53 14.84 1.80
N ASN A 363 27.91 15.48 0.70
CA ASN A 363 27.40 15.06 -0.59
C ASN A 363 28.10 13.75 -0.99
N PRO A 364 27.36 12.79 -1.56
CA PRO A 364 27.98 11.59 -2.10
C PRO A 364 29.03 11.98 -3.13
N GLY A 365 30.19 11.34 -3.06
CA GLY A 365 31.29 11.57 -4.02
C GLY A 365 30.95 11.06 -5.42
N PRO A 366 31.75 11.39 -6.45
CA PRO A 366 31.56 10.92 -7.81
C PRO A 366 31.53 9.39 -7.84
N ARG A 367 30.47 8.83 -8.42
CA ARG A 367 30.24 7.39 -8.48
C ARG A 367 31.04 6.72 -9.58
N LYS A 368 31.50 5.50 -9.31
CA LYS A 368 31.86 4.58 -10.40
C LYS A 368 30.58 4.15 -11.10
N PRO A 369 30.56 4.08 -12.45
CA PRO A 369 29.40 3.57 -13.17
C PRO A 369 28.99 2.20 -12.61
N ILE A 370 27.72 2.04 -12.26
CA ILE A 370 27.18 0.73 -11.91
C ILE A 370 27.06 -0.04 -13.21
N VAL A 371 27.99 -0.94 -13.47
CA VAL A 371 27.91 -1.85 -14.61
C VAL A 371 26.82 -2.85 -14.30
N ILE A 372 25.65 -2.64 -14.87
CA ILE A 372 24.56 -3.62 -14.83
C ILE A 372 24.99 -4.79 -15.72
N ASP A 373 25.43 -5.86 -15.10
CA ASP A 373 25.85 -7.07 -15.82
C ASP A 373 24.66 -7.69 -16.57
N GLU A 374 24.56 -7.37 -17.87
CA GLU A 374 23.54 -7.92 -18.75
C GLU A 374 23.65 -9.46 -18.90
N ALA A 375 24.82 -10.03 -18.68
CA ALA A 375 25.02 -11.47 -18.71
C ALA A 375 24.35 -12.16 -17.51
N ALA A 376 24.37 -11.55 -16.32
CA ALA A 376 23.65 -12.04 -15.14
C ALA A 376 22.11 -11.96 -15.32
N LYS A 377 21.63 -11.02 -16.16
CA LYS A 377 20.22 -10.94 -16.56
C LYS A 377 19.80 -12.11 -17.46
N ALA A 378 20.62 -12.42 -18.45
CA ALA A 378 20.35 -13.51 -19.38
C ALA A 378 20.34 -14.88 -18.67
N GLU A 379 21.24 -15.07 -17.71
CA GLU A 379 21.32 -16.30 -16.93
C GLU A 379 20.12 -16.49 -15.97
N LYS A 380 19.66 -15.44 -15.29
CA LYS A 380 18.43 -15.48 -14.48
C LYS A 380 17.17 -15.69 -15.32
N ALA A 381 17.11 -15.13 -16.52
CA ALA A 381 16.00 -15.32 -17.44
C ALA A 381 15.97 -16.74 -18.01
N SER A 382 17.13 -17.33 -18.35
CA SER A 382 17.25 -18.70 -18.84
C SER A 382 16.90 -19.73 -17.76
N LYS A 383 17.34 -19.53 -16.52
CA LYS A 383 16.97 -20.41 -15.38
C LYS A 383 15.47 -20.36 -15.06
N LYS A 384 14.81 -19.20 -15.24
CA LYS A 384 13.36 -19.07 -15.06
C LYS A 384 12.56 -19.75 -16.18
N SER A 385 13.07 -19.78 -17.41
CA SER A 385 12.43 -20.45 -18.54
C SER A 385 12.59 -21.98 -18.49
N SER A 386 13.73 -22.49 -18.00
CA SER A 386 13.93 -23.92 -17.80
C SER A 386 13.05 -24.50 -16.69
N THR A 387 12.95 -23.82 -15.54
CA THR A 387 12.08 -24.25 -14.42
C THR A 387 10.59 -24.21 -14.77
N ARG A 388 10.20 -23.34 -15.71
CA ARG A 388 8.81 -23.30 -16.20
C ARG A 388 8.52 -24.41 -17.19
N LYS A 389 9.48 -24.78 -18.06
CA LYS A 389 9.37 -25.91 -18.97
C LYS A 389 9.32 -27.25 -18.24
N GLU A 390 10.19 -27.45 -17.22
CA GLU A 390 10.17 -28.64 -16.38
C GLU A 390 8.83 -28.84 -15.66
N LYS A 391 8.24 -27.77 -15.13
CA LYS A 391 6.90 -27.85 -14.50
C LYS A 391 5.76 -28.08 -15.49
N GLU A 392 5.88 -27.62 -16.74
CA GLU A 392 4.91 -27.92 -17.80
C GLU A 392 5.04 -29.36 -18.31
N GLU A 393 6.26 -29.90 -18.38
CA GLU A 393 6.52 -31.30 -18.75
C GLU A 393 6.09 -32.27 -17.63
N GLU A 394 6.34 -31.99 -16.36
CA GLU A 394 5.82 -32.79 -15.23
C GLU A 394 4.29 -32.79 -15.16
N SER A 395 3.65 -31.67 -15.53
CA SER A 395 2.19 -31.57 -15.60
C SER A 395 1.58 -32.34 -16.78
N LEU A 396 2.34 -32.59 -17.85
CA LEU A 396 1.93 -33.36 -19.01
C LEU A 396 2.19 -34.86 -18.84
N ALA A 397 3.20 -35.25 -18.06
CA ALA A 397 3.54 -36.65 -17.79
C ALA A 397 2.68 -37.28 -16.67
N GLY A 398 1.94 -36.51 -15.93
CA GLY A 398 1.02 -36.92 -14.85
C GLY A 398 -0.45 -37.06 -15.28
N ARG A 399 -0.77 -37.06 -16.59
CA ARG A 399 -2.12 -37.30 -17.12
C ARG A 399 -2.25 -38.64 -17.83
#